data_2998ba6e241b46f947b538a1b58399ae
#
_entry.id   2998ba6e241b46f947b538a1b58399ae
#
_cell.length_a   1.000
_cell.length_b   1.000
_cell.length_c   1.000
_cell.angle_alpha   90.00
_cell.angle_beta   90.00
_cell.angle_gamma   90.00
#
_symmetry.space_group_name_H-M   'P 1'
#
loop_
_entity.id
_entity.type
_entity.pdbx_description
1 polymer ?
#
loop_
_entity_poly.entity_id
_entity_poly.type
_entity_poly.pdbx_seq_one_letter_code
_entity_poly.pdbx_strand_id
1 'polypeptide(L)'
;MKSLFVLFLTLMVMTGCGTTQIGNEKKVATDRPSTTVETNEPAHSKPLTDFEEVARYIRKHHSLPDNFITKKDAEKLGWNAKEGNLNEVAPGKSIGGDIFRNREGKLPKKKGRIWYEADMNYSKGFRGKDRLLFSNDGLIYKTEDHYGTFQQMKGKDGER
;
A
#
# COMPACT_ATOMS: atom_id res chain seq x y z
N MET A 1 28.38 8.56 -44.78
CA MET A 1 29.72 8.19 -44.29
C MET A 1 29.57 6.99 -43.36
N LYS A 2 30.19 5.88 -43.80
CA LYS A 2 30.19 4.57 -43.13
C LYS A 2 31.18 4.60 -41.97
N SER A 3 30.82 4.04 -40.81
CA SER A 3 31.78 3.54 -39.79
C SER A 3 31.05 2.51 -38.93
N LEU A 4 31.25 1.41 -39.11
CA LEU A 4 31.80 0.10 -38.87
C LEU A 4 32.89 0.10 -37.78
N PHE A 5 32.63 -0.52 -36.63
CA PHE A 5 33.63 -1.09 -35.69
C PHE A 5 32.89 -1.98 -34.69
N VAL A 6 33.03 -3.22 -34.85
CA VAL A 6 33.96 -4.26 -34.42
C VAL A 6 33.55 -4.92 -33.07
N LEU A 7 33.19 -6.13 -33.29
CA LEU A 7 33.02 -7.30 -32.44
C LEU A 7 34.19 -7.52 -31.43
N PHE A 8 33.92 -7.67 -30.15
CA PHE A 8 34.85 -8.36 -29.25
C PHE A 8 34.14 -9.47 -28.51
N LEU A 9 34.41 -10.67 -28.98
CA LEU A 9 34.09 -11.96 -28.40
C LEU A 9 35.26 -12.35 -27.49
N THR A 10 35.03 -12.43 -26.17
CA THR A 10 35.97 -13.11 -25.26
C THR A 10 35.24 -14.21 -24.50
N LEU A 11 35.48 -15.38 -24.98
CA LEU A 11 35.17 -16.68 -24.36
C LEU A 11 36.22 -16.93 -23.25
N MET A 12 35.80 -17.10 -21.98
CA MET A 12 36.63 -17.64 -20.93
C MET A 12 35.95 -18.83 -20.28
N VAL A 13 36.42 -20.00 -20.72
CA VAL A 13 36.13 -21.31 -20.12
C VAL A 13 37.13 -21.50 -18.96
N MET A 14 36.62 -21.74 -17.74
CA MET A 14 37.42 -22.34 -16.67
C MET A 14 36.66 -23.54 -16.08
N THR A 15 37.11 -24.67 -16.49
CA THR A 15 36.90 -25.99 -15.89
C THR A 15 37.69 -26.08 -14.57
N GLY A 16 37.04 -26.47 -13.49
CA GLY A 16 37.69 -26.80 -12.23
C GLY A 16 36.93 -27.92 -11.53
N CYS A 17 37.39 -29.14 -11.75
CA CYS A 17 36.99 -30.36 -11.02
C CYS A 17 37.82 -30.47 -9.73
N GLY A 18 37.22 -30.90 -8.61
CA GLY A 18 37.93 -31.16 -7.36
C GLY A 18 37.03 -31.80 -6.30
N THR A 19 36.91 -33.06 -6.36
CA THR A 19 36.98 -34.20 -5.40
C THR A 19 36.57 -33.99 -3.94
N THR A 20 35.63 -34.83 -3.56
CA THR A 20 35.30 -35.56 -2.31
C THR A 20 36.34 -35.52 -1.16
N GLN A 21 35.85 -35.19 0.05
CA GLN A 21 36.28 -35.86 1.29
C GLN A 21 35.12 -35.90 2.29
N ILE A 22 34.92 -37.09 2.81
CA ILE A 22 34.04 -37.46 3.91
C ILE A 22 34.78 -37.18 5.21
N GLY A 23 34.16 -36.50 6.15
CA GLY A 23 34.69 -36.32 7.51
C GLY A 23 33.52 -36.08 8.47
N ASN A 24 33.23 -37.11 9.22
CA ASN A 24 32.25 -37.19 10.29
C ASN A 24 32.87 -36.60 11.56
N GLU A 25 32.22 -35.64 12.24
CA GLU A 25 32.28 -35.54 13.72
C GLU A 25 31.32 -34.49 14.28
N LYS A 26 30.36 -35.01 15.06
CA LYS A 26 29.94 -34.66 16.42
C LYS A 26 29.53 -33.22 16.79
N LYS A 27 28.24 -33.04 16.87
CA LYS A 27 27.38 -32.56 17.96
C LYS A 27 27.99 -31.58 19.00
N VAL A 28 27.54 -30.31 18.96
CA VAL A 28 27.22 -29.53 20.18
C VAL A 28 25.94 -28.73 19.90
N ALA A 29 24.90 -29.05 20.66
CA ALA A 29 23.65 -28.30 20.72
C ALA A 29 23.90 -27.01 21.50
N THR A 30 23.52 -25.88 20.94
CA THR A 30 23.22 -24.68 21.73
C THR A 30 21.86 -24.20 21.25
N ASP A 31 20.87 -24.56 22.02
CA ASP A 31 19.48 -24.16 21.95
C ASP A 31 19.40 -22.65 22.20
N ARG A 32 18.95 -21.91 21.21
CA ARG A 32 18.50 -20.53 21.36
C ARG A 32 17.10 -20.47 20.75
N PRO A 33 16.07 -20.32 21.57
CA PRO A 33 14.73 -20.14 21.01
C PRO A 33 14.68 -18.79 20.31
N SER A 34 14.71 -18.83 18.97
CA SER A 34 14.29 -17.71 18.13
C SER A 34 12.79 -17.58 18.28
N THR A 35 12.35 -16.75 19.22
CA THR A 35 10.94 -16.34 19.30
C THR A 35 10.63 -15.45 18.11
N THR A 36 10.31 -16.07 16.99
CA THR A 36 9.60 -15.41 15.90
C THR A 36 8.20 -15.14 16.44
N VAL A 37 7.97 -13.91 16.86
CA VAL A 37 6.60 -13.44 17.09
C VAL A 37 5.97 -13.33 15.69
N GLU A 38 5.39 -14.43 15.21
CA GLU A 38 4.42 -14.39 14.12
C GLU A 38 3.19 -13.65 14.68
N THR A 39 3.09 -12.36 14.37
CA THR A 39 1.82 -11.64 14.44
C THR A 39 0.92 -12.23 13.37
N ASN A 40 0.22 -13.30 13.72
CA ASN A 40 -0.90 -13.84 12.95
C ASN A 40 -2.07 -12.84 13.02
N GLU A 41 -1.97 -11.71 12.29
CA GLU A 41 -3.18 -10.99 11.90
C GLU A 41 -3.81 -11.79 10.74
N PRO A 42 -5.12 -12.12 10.82
CA PRO A 42 -5.79 -12.80 9.72
C PRO A 42 -5.67 -11.90 8.48
N ALA A 43 -5.03 -12.39 7.42
CA ALA A 43 -5.07 -11.76 6.12
C ALA A 43 -6.55 -11.55 5.79
N HIS A 44 -7.00 -10.29 5.68
CA HIS A 44 -8.37 -9.98 5.33
C HIS A 44 -8.65 -10.62 3.96
N SER A 45 -9.49 -11.64 3.93
CA SER A 45 -9.84 -12.37 2.72
C SER A 45 -10.58 -11.52 1.68
N LYS A 46 -11.02 -10.32 2.07
CA LYS A 46 -11.71 -9.33 1.25
C LYS A 46 -11.07 -7.94 1.42
N PRO A 47 -10.91 -7.18 0.31
CA PRO A 47 -10.41 -5.79 0.40
C PRO A 47 -11.26 -4.94 1.31
N LEU A 48 -10.64 -4.19 2.23
CA LEU A 48 -11.33 -3.24 3.10
C LEU A 48 -11.71 -2.00 2.30
N THR A 49 -13.00 -1.71 2.19
CA THR A 49 -13.52 -0.54 1.45
C THR A 49 -14.57 0.23 2.22
N ASP A 50 -15.08 -0.34 3.34
CA ASP A 50 -16.07 0.29 4.21
C ASP A 50 -15.43 1.38 5.10
N PHE A 51 -16.19 2.44 5.37
CA PHE A 51 -15.71 3.58 6.16
C PHE A 51 -15.23 3.21 7.55
N GLU A 52 -15.99 2.39 8.28
CA GLU A 52 -15.67 2.05 9.67
C GLU A 52 -14.49 1.09 9.75
N GLU A 53 -14.42 0.12 8.84
CA GLU A 53 -13.32 -0.84 8.77
C GLU A 53 -11.99 -0.15 8.45
N VAL A 54 -11.99 0.72 7.42
CA VAL A 54 -10.79 1.46 7.01
C VAL A 54 -10.39 2.48 8.07
N ALA A 55 -11.34 3.19 8.69
CA ALA A 55 -11.04 4.13 9.77
C ALA A 55 -10.43 3.42 10.99
N ARG A 56 -10.94 2.23 11.35
CA ARG A 56 -10.38 1.40 12.42
C ARG A 56 -8.96 0.95 12.10
N TYR A 57 -8.73 0.50 10.87
CA TYR A 57 -7.41 0.11 10.41
C TYR A 57 -6.41 1.28 10.51
N ILE A 58 -6.78 2.48 10.03
CA ILE A 58 -5.93 3.67 10.10
C ILE A 58 -5.61 4.06 11.55
N ARG A 59 -6.59 4.00 12.47
CA ARG A 59 -6.34 4.29 13.90
C ARG A 59 -5.32 3.34 14.50
N LYS A 60 -5.38 2.04 14.13
CA LYS A 60 -4.50 1.00 14.66
C LYS A 60 -3.10 1.05 14.02
N HIS A 61 -3.02 1.24 12.71
CA HIS A 61 -1.78 1.05 11.93
C HIS A 61 -1.15 2.36 11.44
N HIS A 62 -1.82 3.50 11.61
CA HIS A 62 -1.41 4.82 11.11
C HIS A 62 -1.15 4.86 9.58
N SER A 63 -1.69 3.91 8.85
CA SER A 63 -1.58 3.74 7.40
C SER A 63 -2.86 3.20 6.80
N LEU A 64 -3.02 3.32 5.49
CA LEU A 64 -4.09 2.62 4.76
C LEU A 64 -3.81 1.12 4.67
N PRO A 65 -4.86 0.28 4.57
CA PRO A 65 -4.72 -1.13 4.20
C PRO A 65 -4.02 -1.31 2.84
N ASP A 66 -3.40 -2.47 2.63
CA ASP A 66 -2.61 -2.78 1.43
C ASP A 66 -3.43 -2.81 0.13
N ASN A 67 -4.76 -2.87 0.22
CA ASN A 67 -5.63 -2.79 -0.95
C ASN A 67 -5.80 -1.35 -1.50
N PHE A 68 -5.16 -0.34 -0.90
CA PHE A 68 -5.14 1.01 -1.45
C PHE A 68 -3.88 1.26 -2.26
N ILE A 69 -4.01 2.06 -3.33
CA ILE A 69 -2.94 2.43 -4.25
C ILE A 69 -3.09 3.90 -4.63
N THR A 70 -1.98 4.65 -4.73
CA THR A 70 -2.03 6.05 -5.16
C THR A 70 -2.45 6.17 -6.63
N LYS A 71 -3.00 7.33 -7.02
CA LYS A 71 -3.32 7.61 -8.42
C LYS A 71 -2.11 7.39 -9.32
N LYS A 72 -0.96 7.91 -8.90
CA LYS A 72 0.29 7.78 -9.65
C LYS A 72 0.70 6.33 -9.88
N ASP A 73 0.54 5.47 -8.88
CA ASP A 73 0.93 4.07 -8.99
C ASP A 73 -0.12 3.27 -9.77
N ALA A 74 -1.40 3.62 -9.67
CA ALA A 74 -2.45 3.05 -10.51
C ALA A 74 -2.25 3.41 -12.01
N GLU A 75 -1.88 4.65 -12.31
CA GLU A 75 -1.56 5.10 -13.67
C GLU A 75 -0.38 4.32 -14.28
N LYS A 76 0.65 3.97 -13.49
CA LYS A 76 1.75 3.10 -13.93
C LYS A 76 1.29 1.70 -14.34
N LEU A 77 0.19 1.22 -13.75
CA LEU A 77 -0.44 -0.06 -14.10
C LEU A 77 -1.41 0.05 -15.29
N GLY A 78 -1.59 1.25 -15.85
CA GLY A 78 -2.48 1.50 -16.98
C GLY A 78 -3.87 2.01 -16.60
N TRP A 79 -4.07 2.43 -15.33
CA TRP A 79 -5.34 3.04 -14.93
C TRP A 79 -5.57 4.36 -15.66
N ASN A 80 -6.77 4.48 -16.21
CA ASN A 80 -7.29 5.71 -16.80
C ASN A 80 -8.64 6.07 -16.12
N ALA A 81 -8.68 7.19 -15.44
CA ALA A 81 -9.87 7.63 -14.70
C ALA A 81 -11.09 7.84 -15.61
N LYS A 82 -10.89 8.15 -16.90
CA LYS A 82 -11.97 8.35 -17.89
C LYS A 82 -12.55 7.04 -18.41
N GLU A 83 -11.87 5.93 -18.22
CA GLU A 83 -12.30 4.60 -18.65
C GLU A 83 -12.88 3.79 -17.49
N GLY A 84 -12.58 4.17 -16.24
CA GLY A 84 -13.05 3.44 -15.07
C GLY A 84 -12.47 2.03 -14.94
N ASN A 85 -11.28 1.81 -15.48
CA ASN A 85 -10.66 0.50 -15.65
C ASN A 85 -9.79 0.04 -14.47
N LEU A 86 -9.89 0.67 -13.27
CA LEU A 86 -9.03 0.33 -12.14
C LEU A 86 -9.11 -1.15 -11.74
N ASN A 87 -10.32 -1.71 -11.71
CA ASN A 87 -10.52 -3.10 -11.34
C ASN A 87 -9.94 -4.12 -12.36
N GLU A 88 -9.63 -3.68 -13.58
CA GLU A 88 -9.01 -4.48 -14.64
C GLU A 88 -7.48 -4.48 -14.50
N VAL A 89 -6.90 -3.29 -14.31
CA VAL A 89 -5.44 -3.10 -14.25
C VAL A 89 -4.85 -3.33 -12.85
N ALA A 90 -5.67 -3.19 -11.81
CA ALA A 90 -5.31 -3.39 -10.40
C ALA A 90 -6.44 -4.07 -9.62
N PRO A 91 -6.71 -5.37 -9.87
CA PRO A 91 -7.79 -6.11 -9.22
C PRO A 91 -7.71 -6.04 -7.70
N GLY A 92 -8.86 -5.78 -7.05
CA GLY A 92 -8.96 -5.67 -5.59
C GLY A 92 -8.39 -4.40 -4.98
N LYS A 93 -7.88 -3.46 -5.79
CA LYS A 93 -7.37 -2.18 -5.32
C LYS A 93 -8.43 -1.08 -5.37
N SER A 94 -8.28 -0.11 -4.45
CA SER A 94 -8.99 1.17 -4.41
C SER A 94 -7.99 2.31 -4.47
N ILE A 95 -8.37 3.46 -4.99
CA ILE A 95 -7.49 4.64 -4.98
C ILE A 95 -7.42 5.22 -3.58
N GLY A 96 -6.20 5.48 -3.07
CA GLY A 96 -5.98 6.12 -1.78
C GLY A 96 -4.52 6.39 -1.48
N GLY A 97 -4.28 7.27 -0.50
CA GLY A 97 -2.94 7.69 -0.08
C GLY A 97 -2.43 8.97 -0.75
N ASP A 98 -3.19 9.55 -1.67
CA ASP A 98 -2.85 10.85 -2.26
C ASP A 98 -3.09 11.99 -1.27
N ILE A 99 -2.26 13.06 -1.35
CA ILE A 99 -2.41 14.25 -0.50
C ILE A 99 -3.66 15.03 -0.91
N PHE A 100 -4.55 15.24 0.05
CA PHE A 100 -5.68 16.14 -0.07
C PHE A 100 -5.30 17.56 0.41
N ARG A 101 -5.33 18.52 -0.48
CA ARG A 101 -4.79 19.88 -0.20
C ARG A 101 -5.68 20.78 0.66
N ASN A 102 -6.93 20.37 0.96
CA ASN A 102 -7.90 21.13 1.76
C ASN A 102 -7.95 22.64 1.39
N ARG A 103 -7.99 22.95 0.10
CA ARG A 103 -7.90 24.34 -0.42
C ARG A 103 -9.05 25.23 0.07
N GLU A 104 -10.25 24.64 0.16
CA GLU A 104 -11.46 25.34 0.62
C GLU A 104 -11.48 25.50 2.16
N GLY A 105 -10.54 24.90 2.88
CA GLY A 105 -10.43 25.02 4.33
C GLY A 105 -11.55 24.36 5.13
N LYS A 106 -12.31 23.45 4.52
CA LYS A 106 -13.44 22.75 5.17
C LYS A 106 -13.00 21.79 6.28
N LEU A 107 -11.77 21.24 6.20
CA LEU A 107 -11.19 20.42 7.25
C LEU A 107 -10.31 21.27 8.19
N PRO A 108 -10.18 20.89 9.48
CA PRO A 108 -9.39 21.64 10.46
C PRO A 108 -7.94 21.85 10.03
N LYS A 109 -7.46 23.09 10.06
CA LYS A 109 -6.08 23.46 9.76
C LYS A 109 -5.22 23.45 11.03
N LYS A 110 -3.96 23.01 10.90
CA LYS A 110 -2.93 23.07 11.94
C LYS A 110 -1.55 23.05 11.28
N LYS A 111 -0.58 23.76 11.86
CA LYS A 111 0.81 23.74 11.35
C LYS A 111 1.33 22.29 11.32
N GLY A 112 1.86 21.87 10.20
CA GLY A 112 2.40 20.53 10.00
C GLY A 112 1.35 19.43 9.73
N ARG A 113 0.04 19.75 9.73
CA ARG A 113 -0.99 18.76 9.37
C ARG A 113 -1.02 18.57 7.87
N ILE A 114 -0.97 17.30 7.48
CA ILE A 114 -1.13 16.84 6.10
C ILE A 114 -2.40 15.96 6.07
N TRP A 115 -3.25 16.22 5.09
CA TRP A 115 -4.43 15.41 4.83
C TRP A 115 -4.18 14.47 3.67
N TYR A 116 -4.67 13.24 3.79
CA TYR A 116 -4.69 12.23 2.74
C TYR A 116 -6.12 11.85 2.42
N GLU A 117 -6.36 11.36 1.21
CA GLU A 117 -7.68 10.89 0.77
C GLU A 117 -7.65 9.42 0.37
N ALA A 118 -8.78 8.73 0.52
CA ALA A 118 -8.99 7.39 0.03
C ALA A 118 -10.43 7.20 -0.45
N ASP A 119 -10.62 6.46 -1.53
CA ASP A 119 -11.93 6.11 -2.07
C ASP A 119 -12.58 5.03 -1.21
N MET A 120 -13.83 5.27 -0.83
CA MET A 120 -14.61 4.30 -0.08
C MET A 120 -15.65 3.63 -0.97
N ASN A 121 -16.09 2.43 -0.56
CA ASN A 121 -17.15 1.66 -1.22
C ASN A 121 -16.88 1.38 -2.72
N TYR A 122 -15.62 1.41 -3.15
CA TYR A 122 -15.25 1.10 -4.53
C TYR A 122 -15.28 -0.42 -4.75
N SER A 123 -15.87 -0.85 -5.87
CA SER A 123 -15.86 -2.24 -6.29
C SER A 123 -15.36 -2.42 -7.73
N LYS A 124 -15.88 -1.62 -8.66
CA LYS A 124 -15.52 -1.66 -10.10
C LYS A 124 -15.98 -0.40 -10.82
N GLY A 125 -15.47 -0.19 -12.03
CA GLY A 125 -15.87 0.89 -12.91
C GLY A 125 -15.38 2.26 -12.47
N PHE A 126 -16.21 3.27 -12.61
CA PHE A 126 -15.87 4.64 -12.21
C PHE A 126 -15.83 4.80 -10.69
N ARG A 127 -14.95 5.67 -10.22
CA ARG A 127 -14.87 6.04 -8.80
C ARG A 127 -16.16 6.70 -8.35
N GLY A 128 -16.70 6.25 -7.22
CA GLY A 128 -17.86 6.87 -6.57
C GLY A 128 -17.53 8.25 -5.96
N LYS A 129 -18.46 8.78 -5.16
CA LYS A 129 -18.32 10.07 -4.47
C LYS A 129 -17.75 9.96 -3.05
N ASP A 130 -17.75 8.75 -2.49
CA ASP A 130 -17.39 8.48 -1.11
C ASP A 130 -15.88 8.60 -0.91
N ARG A 131 -15.45 9.43 0.07
CA ARG A 131 -14.04 9.60 0.43
C ARG A 131 -13.88 9.55 1.94
N LEU A 132 -12.80 8.93 2.35
CA LEU A 132 -12.26 9.06 3.69
C LEU A 132 -11.05 10.00 3.64
N LEU A 133 -11.02 10.99 4.52
CA LEU A 133 -9.93 11.93 4.68
C LEU A 133 -9.28 11.66 6.03
N PHE A 134 -7.98 11.46 6.05
CA PHE A 134 -7.25 11.24 7.30
C PHE A 134 -5.99 12.08 7.37
N SER A 135 -5.63 12.50 8.57
CA SER A 135 -4.48 13.36 8.79
C SER A 135 -3.31 12.60 9.42
N ASN A 136 -2.10 13.09 9.19
CA ASN A 136 -0.89 12.57 9.85
C ASN A 136 -0.90 12.71 11.38
N ASP A 137 -1.83 13.47 11.95
CA ASP A 137 -2.01 13.66 13.39
C ASP A 137 -3.31 13.04 13.94
N GLY A 138 -3.90 12.07 13.19
CA GLY A 138 -4.91 11.14 13.68
C GLY A 138 -6.36 11.56 13.52
N LEU A 139 -6.67 12.69 12.85
CA LEU A 139 -8.05 13.02 12.54
C LEU A 139 -8.55 12.22 11.34
N ILE A 140 -9.81 11.76 11.42
CA ILE A 140 -10.47 11.05 10.32
C ILE A 140 -11.83 11.70 10.06
N TYR A 141 -12.12 11.95 8.79
CA TYR A 141 -13.39 12.50 8.30
C TYR A 141 -13.88 11.69 7.12
N LYS A 142 -15.19 11.62 6.94
CA LYS A 142 -15.83 11.09 5.73
C LYS A 142 -16.59 12.17 4.97
N THR A 143 -16.73 11.96 3.67
CA THR A 143 -17.64 12.68 2.78
C THR A 143 -18.32 11.68 1.86
N GLU A 144 -19.63 11.84 1.65
CA GLU A 144 -20.46 10.98 0.79
C GLU A 144 -21.02 11.77 -0.41
N ASP A 145 -20.62 13.04 -0.53
CA ASP A 145 -21.09 14.00 -1.53
C ASP A 145 -19.96 14.66 -2.35
N HIS A 146 -18.82 13.96 -2.45
CA HIS A 146 -17.66 14.42 -3.22
C HIS A 146 -17.11 15.76 -2.73
N TYR A 147 -16.78 15.82 -1.43
CA TYR A 147 -16.18 16.96 -0.72
C TYR A 147 -17.14 18.15 -0.48
N GLY A 148 -18.43 17.98 -0.65
CA GLY A 148 -19.44 18.99 -0.30
C GLY A 148 -19.47 19.24 1.20
N THR A 149 -19.68 18.19 1.96
CA THR A 149 -19.71 18.18 3.42
C THR A 149 -18.73 17.15 4.00
N PHE A 150 -18.33 17.36 5.26
CA PHE A 150 -17.45 16.45 5.99
C PHE A 150 -18.00 16.14 7.37
N GLN A 151 -17.99 14.85 7.73
CA GLN A 151 -18.37 14.36 9.03
C GLN A 151 -17.17 13.74 9.72
N GLN A 152 -16.85 14.18 10.94
CA GLN A 152 -15.76 13.59 11.71
C GLN A 152 -16.14 12.17 12.17
N MET A 153 -15.25 11.22 11.94
CA MET A 153 -15.35 9.86 12.43
C MET A 153 -14.55 9.74 13.72
N LYS A 154 -15.25 9.74 14.85
CA LYS A 154 -14.62 9.51 16.17
C LYS A 154 -14.47 8.01 16.40
N GLY A 155 -13.37 7.59 17.04
CA GLY A 155 -13.27 6.22 17.56
C GLY A 155 -14.40 5.95 18.57
N LYS A 156 -14.86 4.71 18.64
CA LYS A 156 -15.71 4.29 19.75
C LYS A 156 -14.87 4.34 21.03
N ASP A 157 -15.50 4.69 22.16
CA ASP A 157 -14.80 4.76 23.44
C ASP A 157 -14.08 3.42 23.71
N GLY A 158 -12.73 3.47 23.76
CA GLY A 158 -11.88 2.30 23.91
C GLY A 158 -10.95 1.97 22.71
N GLU A 159 -11.20 2.53 21.53
CA GLU A 159 -10.29 2.43 20.38
C GLU A 159 -9.26 3.59 20.40
N ARG A 160 -8.09 3.33 21.00
CA ARG A 160 -6.88 4.20 20.89
C ARG A 160 -5.79 3.46 20.15
#